data_8a7a1f0c33e96529bcd63f475fbcfc3a
#
_entry.id   8a7a1f0c33e96529bcd63f475fbcfc3a
#
_cell.length_a   1.000
_cell.length_b   1.000
_cell.length_c   1.000
_cell.angle_alpha   90.00
_cell.angle_beta   90.00
_cell.angle_gamma   90.00
#
_symmetry.space_group_name_H-M   'P 1'
#
loop_
_entity.id
_entity.type
_entity.pdbx_description
1 polymer ?
#
loop_
_entity_poly.entity_id
_entity_poly.type
_entity_poly.pdbx_seq_one_letter_code
_entity_poly.pdbx_strand_id
1 'polypeptide(L)'
;DKLSLVVSSSRTPELATQFNLPVVTMQAGTSRGAYSNQIAYYTVDEQGNIDVPIIGKIHVEGLTRSQVAEKVQATIRNGHINDAVVTASSYDQFVTILGEVARPGRINIASEHLTLLEALGLAGDLTIKGRRDRVLVMRQEGGETKSYYVDLRSKTLLNSPVYNLKQND
;
A
#
# COMPACT_ATOMS: atom_id res chain seq x y z
N ASP A 1 -7.06 7.25 0.57
CA ASP A 1 -6.14 6.20 0.11
C ASP A 1 -5.45 6.62 -1.17
N LYS A 2 -4.19 6.19 -1.34
CA LYS A 2 -3.40 6.46 -2.53
C LYS A 2 -3.14 5.16 -3.28
N LEU A 3 -3.39 5.18 -4.58
CA LEU A 3 -3.27 4.03 -5.46
C LEU A 3 -2.34 4.36 -6.63
N SER A 4 -1.36 3.51 -6.89
CA SER A 4 -0.56 3.58 -8.10
C SER A 4 -1.12 2.61 -9.12
N LEU A 5 -1.38 3.09 -10.33
CA LEU A 5 -1.79 2.28 -11.47
C LEU A 5 -0.74 2.39 -12.57
N VAL A 6 -0.35 1.26 -13.11
CA VAL A 6 0.55 1.18 -14.26
C VAL A 6 -0.16 0.42 -15.36
N VAL A 7 -0.35 1.09 -16.48
CA VAL A 7 -0.91 0.51 -17.71
C VAL A 7 0.23 0.17 -18.65
N SER A 8 0.24 -1.05 -19.15
CA SER A 8 1.22 -1.54 -20.13
C SER A 8 0.51 -2.26 -21.28
N SER A 9 1.12 -2.22 -22.44
CA SER A 9 0.68 -2.96 -23.64
C SER A 9 1.92 -3.46 -24.38
N SER A 10 1.86 -4.68 -24.88
CA SER A 10 2.95 -5.25 -25.68
C SER A 10 2.89 -4.81 -27.13
N ARG A 11 1.69 -4.49 -27.65
CA ARG A 11 1.47 -4.08 -29.05
C ARG A 11 1.54 -2.58 -29.26
N THR A 12 1.07 -1.81 -28.29
CA THR A 12 0.97 -0.34 -28.36
C THR A 12 1.49 0.34 -27.09
N PRO A 13 2.80 0.22 -26.79
CA PRO A 13 3.36 0.78 -25.56
C PRO A 13 3.23 2.31 -25.49
N GLU A 14 3.30 3.01 -26.62
CA GLU A 14 3.14 4.47 -26.66
C GLU A 14 1.74 4.93 -26.25
N LEU A 15 0.71 4.20 -26.66
CA LEU A 15 -0.67 4.48 -26.24
C LEU A 15 -0.87 4.16 -24.76
N ALA A 16 -0.27 3.10 -24.25
CA ALA A 16 -0.35 2.72 -22.84
C ALA A 16 0.22 3.80 -21.92
N THR A 17 1.27 4.51 -22.33
CA THR A 17 1.86 5.61 -21.53
C THR A 17 0.92 6.79 -21.33
N GLN A 18 -0.02 7.02 -22.24
CA GLN A 18 -0.98 8.12 -22.13
C GLN A 18 -2.01 7.91 -21.02
N PHE A 19 -2.22 6.66 -20.58
CA PHE A 19 -3.09 6.30 -19.46
C PHE A 19 -2.38 6.34 -18.12
N ASN A 20 -1.06 6.48 -18.12
CA ASN A 20 -0.27 6.58 -16.92
C ASN A 20 -0.13 8.05 -16.48
N LEU A 21 -0.14 8.28 -15.19
CA LEU A 21 0.20 9.61 -14.67
C LEU A 21 1.67 9.94 -15.01
N PRO A 22 1.97 11.17 -15.38
CA PRO A 22 3.35 11.57 -15.65
C PRO A 22 4.21 11.41 -14.38
N VAL A 23 5.34 10.71 -14.53
CA VAL A 23 6.34 10.62 -13.46
C VAL A 23 7.04 11.95 -13.38
N VAL A 24 6.81 12.71 -12.32
CA VAL A 24 7.52 13.96 -12.07
C VAL A 24 8.88 13.64 -11.49
N THR A 25 9.93 13.69 -12.31
CA THR A 25 11.31 13.67 -11.82
C THR A 25 11.65 15.06 -11.27
N MET A 26 11.55 15.24 -9.95
CA MET A 26 12.13 16.42 -9.32
C MET A 26 13.64 16.23 -9.21
N GLN A 27 14.40 17.08 -9.91
CA GLN A 27 15.84 17.21 -9.72
C GLN A 27 16.05 17.93 -8.38
N ALA A 28 16.35 17.17 -7.33
CA ALA A 28 16.75 17.74 -6.04
C ALA A 28 18.07 18.50 -6.26
N GLY A 29 18.06 19.80 -6.02
CA GLY A 29 19.20 20.66 -6.17
C GLY A 29 20.41 20.16 -5.37
N THR A 30 21.56 20.13 -6.05
CA THR A 30 22.93 20.14 -5.52
C THR A 30 23.23 19.20 -4.35
N SER A 31 23.27 17.88 -4.59
CA SER A 31 24.25 16.95 -4.02
C SER A 31 24.11 15.59 -4.69
N ARG A 32 25.08 15.27 -5.53
CA ARG A 32 25.38 13.94 -6.10
C ARG A 32 24.23 12.94 -6.18
N GLY A 33 23.46 12.96 -7.30
CA GLY A 33 23.03 11.70 -7.92
C GLY A 33 21.88 10.92 -7.29
N ALA A 34 21.03 11.49 -6.48
CA ALA A 34 19.81 10.82 -6.03
C ALA A 34 18.64 11.25 -6.92
N TYR A 35 18.37 10.46 -7.95
CA TYR A 35 17.08 10.53 -8.67
C TYR A 35 16.01 9.87 -7.76
N SER A 36 15.17 10.66 -7.14
CA SER A 36 13.97 10.11 -6.51
C SER A 36 12.91 9.95 -7.61
N ASN A 37 12.72 8.73 -8.09
CA ASN A 37 11.55 8.40 -8.89
C ASN A 37 10.32 8.52 -7.99
N GLN A 38 9.63 9.65 -8.02
CA GLN A 38 8.33 9.75 -7.40
C GLN A 38 7.34 8.97 -8.25
N ILE A 39 6.89 7.83 -7.75
CA ILE A 39 5.81 7.07 -8.36
C ILE A 39 4.55 7.93 -8.32
N ALA A 40 3.96 8.21 -9.47
CA ALA A 40 2.70 8.92 -9.55
C ALA A 40 1.58 8.04 -8.96
N TYR A 41 0.71 8.64 -8.16
CA TYR A 41 -0.41 7.95 -7.51
C TYR A 41 -1.72 8.71 -7.73
N TYR A 42 -2.78 7.95 -7.78
CA TYR A 42 -4.15 8.45 -7.77
C TYR A 42 -4.61 8.59 -6.32
N THR A 43 -5.29 9.69 -6.03
CA THR A 43 -5.98 9.87 -4.75
C THR A 43 -7.43 9.48 -4.93
N VAL A 44 -7.94 8.62 -4.06
CA VAL A 44 -9.38 8.31 -4.02
C VAL A 44 -10.10 9.51 -3.43
N ASP A 45 -11.10 10.03 -4.15
CA ASP A 45 -11.91 11.16 -3.69
C ASP A 45 -12.91 10.75 -2.57
N GLU A 46 -13.63 11.73 -2.03
CA GLU A 46 -14.62 11.49 -0.95
C GLU A 46 -15.81 10.63 -1.41
N GLN A 47 -16.02 10.51 -2.71
CA GLN A 47 -17.06 9.67 -3.33
C GLN A 47 -16.52 8.30 -3.73
N GLY A 48 -15.30 7.94 -3.35
CA GLY A 48 -14.70 6.66 -3.66
C GLY A 48 -14.23 6.48 -5.11
N ASN A 49 -13.97 7.58 -5.85
CA ASN A 49 -13.55 7.52 -7.24
C ASN A 49 -12.07 7.89 -7.40
N ILE A 50 -11.47 7.39 -8.44
CA ILE A 50 -10.18 7.85 -8.98
C ILE A 50 -10.39 8.45 -10.37
N ASP A 51 -9.61 9.47 -10.73
CA ASP A 51 -9.66 10.09 -12.06
C ASP A 51 -8.48 9.60 -12.90
N VAL A 52 -8.78 8.73 -13.86
CA VAL A 52 -7.78 8.10 -14.72
C VAL A 52 -7.73 8.84 -16.07
N PRO A 53 -6.55 9.26 -16.56
CA PRO A 53 -6.44 9.94 -17.84
C PRO A 53 -7.17 9.19 -18.95
N ILE A 54 -7.85 9.93 -19.84
CA ILE A 54 -8.61 9.45 -21.01
C ILE A 54 -9.93 8.76 -20.66
N ILE A 55 -9.98 7.91 -19.62
CA ILE A 55 -11.20 7.18 -19.23
C ILE A 55 -12.03 7.89 -18.17
N GLY A 56 -11.46 8.91 -17.49
CA GLY A 56 -12.18 9.70 -16.50
C GLY A 56 -12.37 9.00 -15.15
N LYS A 57 -13.45 9.32 -14.45
CA LYS A 57 -13.72 8.85 -13.10
C LYS A 57 -14.16 7.40 -13.05
N ILE A 58 -13.50 6.61 -12.20
CA ILE A 58 -13.82 5.21 -11.95
C ILE A 58 -14.05 5.04 -10.45
N HIS A 59 -15.19 4.48 -10.07
CA HIS A 59 -15.52 4.17 -8.69
C HIS A 59 -14.74 2.94 -8.21
N VAL A 60 -13.97 3.10 -7.12
CA VAL A 60 -13.05 2.09 -6.58
C VAL A 60 -13.27 1.80 -5.10
N GLU A 61 -14.18 2.51 -4.42
CA GLU A 61 -14.47 2.29 -3.02
C GLU A 61 -14.91 0.84 -2.75
N GLY A 62 -14.36 0.24 -1.69
CA GLY A 62 -14.65 -1.14 -1.31
C GLY A 62 -14.05 -2.23 -2.20
N LEU A 63 -13.33 -1.86 -3.27
CA LEU A 63 -12.66 -2.81 -4.15
C LEU A 63 -11.25 -3.14 -3.67
N THR A 64 -10.85 -4.39 -3.86
CA THR A 64 -9.45 -4.80 -3.69
C THR A 64 -8.59 -4.27 -4.83
N ARG A 65 -7.27 -4.22 -4.64
CA ARG A 65 -6.31 -3.81 -5.68
C ARG A 65 -6.50 -4.57 -6.99
N SER A 66 -6.66 -5.89 -6.88
CA SER A 66 -6.90 -6.76 -8.05
C SER A 66 -8.19 -6.39 -8.77
N GLN A 67 -9.28 -6.15 -8.04
CA GLN A 67 -10.56 -5.74 -8.61
C GLN A 67 -10.49 -4.35 -9.27
N VAL A 68 -9.73 -3.42 -8.68
CA VAL A 68 -9.48 -2.11 -9.30
C VAL A 68 -8.71 -2.28 -10.60
N ALA A 69 -7.64 -3.08 -10.61
CA ALA A 69 -6.87 -3.36 -11.82
C ALA A 69 -7.73 -3.98 -12.92
N GLU A 70 -8.54 -4.99 -12.60
CA GLU A 70 -9.46 -5.63 -13.54
C GLU A 70 -10.50 -4.66 -14.10
N LYS A 71 -11.09 -3.82 -13.25
CA LYS A 71 -12.10 -2.83 -13.65
C LYS A 71 -11.52 -1.79 -14.60
N VAL A 72 -10.35 -1.23 -14.26
CA VAL A 72 -9.63 -0.28 -15.13
C VAL A 72 -9.22 -0.95 -16.44
N GLN A 73 -8.67 -2.17 -16.36
CA GLN A 73 -8.26 -2.95 -17.53
C GLN A 73 -9.44 -3.24 -18.47
N ALA A 74 -10.59 -3.65 -17.94
CA ALA A 74 -11.80 -3.89 -18.74
C ALA A 74 -12.27 -2.61 -19.45
N THR A 75 -12.22 -1.47 -18.75
CA THR A 75 -12.60 -0.18 -19.33
C THR A 75 -11.67 0.23 -20.47
N ILE A 76 -10.34 0.05 -20.28
CA ILE A 76 -9.35 0.36 -21.33
C ILE A 76 -9.51 -0.57 -22.54
N ARG A 77 -9.75 -1.86 -22.31
CA ARG A 77 -9.91 -2.85 -23.38
C ARG A 77 -11.17 -2.63 -24.23
N ASN A 78 -12.22 -2.11 -23.64
CA ASN A 78 -13.50 -1.90 -24.32
C ASN A 78 -13.53 -0.71 -25.30
N GLY A 79 -12.47 0.07 -25.40
CA GLY A 79 -12.52 1.24 -26.31
C GLY A 79 -11.16 1.78 -26.77
N HIS A 80 -10.05 1.29 -26.19
CA HIS A 80 -8.76 1.93 -26.41
C HIS A 80 -7.64 0.95 -26.77
N ILE A 81 -7.32 0.00 -25.91
CA ILE A 81 -6.16 -0.92 -26.07
C ILE A 81 -6.61 -2.35 -25.75
N ASN A 82 -6.71 -3.21 -26.75
CA ASN A 82 -7.23 -4.59 -26.59
C ASN A 82 -6.33 -5.50 -25.73
N ASP A 83 -5.02 -5.24 -25.71
CA ASP A 83 -4.02 -6.02 -24.97
C ASP A 83 -3.49 -5.28 -23.71
N ALA A 84 -4.25 -4.30 -23.22
CA ALA A 84 -3.87 -3.57 -22.01
C ALA A 84 -3.78 -4.50 -20.80
N VAL A 85 -2.68 -4.37 -20.06
CA VAL A 85 -2.48 -4.97 -18.75
C VAL A 85 -2.35 -3.85 -17.73
N VAL A 86 -3.17 -3.90 -16.69
CA VAL A 86 -3.18 -2.91 -15.62
C VAL A 86 -2.69 -3.55 -14.33
N THR A 87 -1.69 -2.95 -13.72
CA THR A 87 -1.22 -3.33 -12.38
C THR A 87 -1.58 -2.23 -11.40
N ALA A 88 -2.29 -2.60 -10.33
CA ALA A 88 -2.63 -1.69 -9.24
C ALA A 88 -1.79 -2.02 -8.01
N SER A 89 -1.18 -0.99 -7.42
CA SER A 89 -0.42 -1.10 -6.18
C SER A 89 -0.87 -0.02 -5.22
N SER A 90 -1.02 -0.35 -3.94
CA SER A 90 -1.27 0.68 -2.93
C SER A 90 0.02 1.47 -2.71
N TYR A 91 -0.13 2.78 -2.64
CA TYR A 91 0.98 3.68 -2.33
C TYR A 91 0.82 4.17 -0.89
N ASP A 92 1.95 4.21 -0.16
CA ASP A 92 2.01 4.78 1.19
C ASP A 92 1.22 4.00 2.27
N GLN A 93 1.08 2.68 2.13
CA GLN A 93 0.63 1.83 3.23
C GLN A 93 1.79 1.53 4.17
N PHE A 94 1.61 1.81 5.45
CA PHE A 94 2.62 1.58 6.47
C PHE A 94 1.99 1.21 7.82
N VAL A 95 2.79 0.57 8.65
CA VAL A 95 2.57 0.42 10.09
C VAL A 95 3.66 1.15 10.85
N THR A 96 3.37 1.60 12.06
CA THR A 96 4.33 2.29 12.91
C THR A 96 4.68 1.41 14.10
N ILE A 97 5.94 1.03 14.23
CA ILE A 97 6.44 0.24 15.36
C ILE A 97 7.21 1.15 16.31
N LEU A 98 6.78 1.15 17.56
CA LEU A 98 7.37 1.93 18.65
C LEU A 98 7.71 1.05 19.85
N GLY A 99 8.60 1.54 20.70
CA GLY A 99 8.98 0.90 21.97
C GLY A 99 10.28 0.10 21.86
N GLU A 100 10.37 -0.98 22.65
CA GLU A 100 11.57 -1.78 22.83
C GLU A 100 11.83 -2.75 21.68
N VAL A 101 12.05 -2.20 20.48
CA VAL A 101 12.51 -2.91 19.28
C VAL A 101 13.86 -2.37 18.82
N ALA A 102 14.60 -3.14 18.04
CA ALA A 102 15.95 -2.72 17.62
C ALA A 102 15.91 -1.49 16.68
N ARG A 103 14.90 -1.36 15.85
CA ARG A 103 14.72 -0.26 14.91
C ARG A 103 13.27 0.22 14.92
N PRO A 104 12.88 1.10 15.86
CA PRO A 104 11.54 1.68 15.86
C PRO A 104 11.37 2.62 14.66
N GLY A 105 10.15 2.70 14.14
CA GLY A 105 9.83 3.57 13.03
C GLY A 105 8.69 3.06 12.16
N ARG A 106 8.54 3.69 10.99
CA ARG A 106 7.55 3.31 9.98
C ARG A 106 8.09 2.17 9.12
N ILE A 107 7.25 1.16 8.91
CA ILE A 107 7.53 0.03 8.02
C ILE A 107 6.49 0.04 6.91
N ASN A 108 6.93 0.11 5.67
CA ASN A 108 6.04 0.08 4.52
C ASN A 108 5.50 -1.34 4.29
N ILE A 109 4.21 -1.43 4.01
CA ILE A 109 3.55 -2.67 3.62
C ILE A 109 3.74 -2.84 2.12
N ALA A 110 4.76 -3.59 1.74
CA ALA A 110 5.09 -3.82 0.33
C ALA A 110 4.22 -4.91 -0.34
N SER A 111 3.64 -5.81 0.46
CA SER A 111 2.80 -6.92 0.02
C SER A 111 1.32 -6.69 0.37
N GLU A 112 0.44 -7.55 -0.12
CA GLU A 112 -1.00 -7.49 0.24
C GLU A 112 -1.25 -7.72 1.73
N HIS A 113 -0.35 -8.44 2.38
CA HIS A 113 -0.43 -8.76 3.80
C HIS A 113 0.92 -8.53 4.45
N LEU A 114 0.91 -7.93 5.63
CA LEU A 114 2.03 -7.84 6.54
C LEU A 114 1.59 -8.42 7.88
N THR A 115 2.26 -9.47 8.33
CA THR A 115 1.97 -10.07 9.63
C THR A 115 2.71 -9.32 10.74
N LEU A 116 2.18 -9.42 11.97
CA LEU A 116 2.83 -8.82 13.15
C LEU A 116 4.26 -9.36 13.35
N LEU A 117 4.49 -10.64 13.07
CA LEU A 117 5.83 -11.23 13.21
C LEU A 117 6.80 -10.73 12.13
N GLU A 118 6.34 -10.58 10.89
CA GLU A 118 7.15 -9.99 9.82
C GLU A 118 7.52 -8.53 10.12
N ALA A 119 6.55 -7.75 10.60
CA ALA A 119 6.77 -6.36 10.97
C ALA A 119 7.81 -6.24 12.10
N LEU A 120 7.73 -7.09 13.13
CA LEU A 120 8.73 -7.14 14.19
C LEU A 120 10.10 -7.61 13.67
N GLY A 121 10.13 -8.58 12.75
CA GLY A 121 11.35 -9.02 12.07
C GLY A 121 12.02 -7.90 11.29
N LEU A 122 11.25 -7.10 10.55
CA LEU A 122 11.73 -5.92 9.83
C LEU A 122 12.25 -4.83 10.79
N ALA A 123 11.63 -4.69 11.96
CA ALA A 123 12.10 -3.81 13.03
C ALA A 123 13.34 -4.33 13.78
N GLY A 124 13.84 -5.53 13.41
CA GLY A 124 15.01 -6.16 14.04
C GLY A 124 14.70 -6.85 15.36
N ASP A 125 13.45 -7.23 15.55
CA ASP A 125 12.90 -7.88 16.75
C ASP A 125 12.91 -6.98 18.02
N LEU A 126 12.30 -7.47 19.08
CA LEU A 126 12.31 -6.81 20.38
C LEU A 126 13.70 -6.88 21.01
N THR A 127 14.07 -5.81 21.73
CA THR A 127 15.29 -5.81 22.55
C THR A 127 15.13 -6.76 23.74
N ILE A 128 16.22 -6.97 24.49
CA ILE A 128 16.19 -7.78 25.73
C ILE A 128 15.26 -7.20 26.81
N LYS A 129 14.89 -5.92 26.70
CA LYS A 129 13.95 -5.24 27.59
C LYS A 129 12.52 -5.31 27.10
N GLY A 130 12.32 -5.73 25.85
CA GLY A 130 11.01 -5.83 25.21
C GLY A 130 10.18 -6.99 25.78
N ARG A 131 8.94 -6.73 26.08
CA ARG A 131 8.00 -7.72 26.64
C ARG A 131 7.27 -8.44 25.53
N ARG A 132 7.67 -9.68 25.24
CA ARG A 132 7.03 -10.55 24.23
C ARG A 132 5.63 -11.04 24.65
N ASP A 133 5.34 -11.03 25.92
CA ASP A 133 4.06 -11.43 26.50
C ASP A 133 2.98 -10.33 26.42
N ARG A 134 3.37 -9.10 26.08
CA ARG A 134 2.45 -7.96 26.10
C ARG A 134 2.80 -6.92 25.01
N VAL A 135 2.59 -7.29 23.77
CA VAL A 135 2.67 -6.34 22.65
C VAL A 135 1.31 -5.69 22.47
N LEU A 136 1.29 -4.38 22.36
CA LEU A 136 0.08 -3.60 22.12
C LEU A 136 -0.03 -3.29 20.63
N VAL A 137 -1.15 -3.65 20.02
CA VAL A 137 -1.53 -3.21 18.67
C VAL A 137 -2.72 -2.27 18.79
N MET A 138 -2.60 -1.08 18.24
CA MET A 138 -3.68 -0.09 18.18
C MET A 138 -4.17 0.00 16.74
N ARG A 139 -5.45 -0.21 16.55
CA ARG A 139 -6.11 -0.21 15.23
C ARG A 139 -7.29 0.74 15.20
N GLN A 140 -7.37 1.53 14.15
CA GLN A 140 -8.54 2.38 13.93
C GLN A 140 -9.61 1.61 13.14
N GLU A 141 -10.78 1.41 13.75
CA GLU A 141 -11.91 0.72 13.15
C GLU A 141 -13.20 1.51 13.40
N GLY A 142 -13.88 1.88 12.32
CA GLY A 142 -15.16 2.59 12.42
C GLY A 142 -15.08 3.97 13.10
N GLY A 143 -13.93 4.64 13.03
CA GLY A 143 -13.70 5.94 13.69
C GLY A 143 -13.24 5.84 15.15
N GLU A 144 -13.16 4.62 15.71
CA GLU A 144 -12.68 4.37 17.07
C GLU A 144 -11.32 3.66 17.05
N THR A 145 -10.45 4.02 18.00
CA THR A 145 -9.18 3.32 18.20
C THR A 145 -9.36 2.16 19.17
N LYS A 146 -9.20 0.94 18.66
CA LYS A 146 -9.20 -0.29 19.45
C LYS A 146 -7.81 -0.73 19.82
N SER A 147 -7.61 -1.19 21.04
CA SER A 147 -6.34 -1.67 21.58
C SER A 147 -6.37 -3.16 21.80
N TYR A 148 -5.40 -3.88 21.27
CA TYR A 148 -5.28 -5.33 21.37
C TYR A 148 -3.95 -5.69 22.04
N TYR A 149 -4.00 -6.45 23.13
CA TYR A 149 -2.79 -7.01 23.73
C TYR A 149 -2.54 -8.41 23.19
N VAL A 150 -1.33 -8.65 22.74
CA VAL A 150 -0.91 -9.88 22.08
C VAL A 150 0.31 -10.48 22.80
N ASP A 151 0.28 -11.78 23.08
CA ASP A 151 1.45 -12.54 23.53
C ASP A 151 2.07 -13.27 22.35
N LEU A 152 3.27 -12.85 21.95
CA LEU A 152 4.01 -13.42 20.81
C LEU A 152 4.45 -14.88 21.04
N ARG A 153 4.42 -15.36 22.29
CA ARG A 153 4.80 -16.74 22.65
C ARG A 153 3.63 -17.70 22.56
N SER A 154 2.41 -17.16 22.47
CA SER A 154 1.20 -17.96 22.44
C SER A 154 0.92 -18.51 21.05
N LYS A 155 0.52 -19.80 20.98
CA LYS A 155 0.05 -20.41 19.74
C LYS A 155 -1.24 -19.77 19.22
N THR A 156 -2.01 -19.10 20.09
CA THR A 156 -3.24 -18.40 19.71
C THR A 156 -2.97 -17.11 18.95
N LEU A 157 -1.71 -16.66 18.88
CA LEU A 157 -1.29 -15.49 18.11
C LEU A 157 -1.77 -15.54 16.66
N LEU A 158 -1.67 -16.71 16.01
CA LEU A 158 -2.03 -16.90 14.61
C LEU A 158 -3.54 -16.67 14.34
N ASN A 159 -4.37 -16.84 15.37
CA ASN A 159 -5.81 -16.64 15.31
C ASN A 159 -6.23 -15.24 15.81
N SER A 160 -5.27 -14.38 16.13
CA SER A 160 -5.55 -13.03 16.60
C SER A 160 -6.09 -12.17 15.44
N PRO A 161 -7.12 -11.33 15.68
CA PRO A 161 -7.65 -10.41 14.66
C PRO A 161 -6.64 -9.38 14.19
N VAL A 162 -5.54 -9.18 14.96
CA VAL A 162 -4.45 -8.24 14.64
C VAL A 162 -3.17 -8.95 14.21
N TYR A 163 -3.22 -10.26 13.93
CA TYR A 163 -2.06 -10.98 13.39
C TYR A 163 -1.65 -10.44 12.03
N ASN A 164 -2.64 -10.19 11.15
CA ASN A 164 -2.44 -9.45 9.90
C ASN A 164 -2.63 -7.97 10.20
N LEU A 165 -1.55 -7.22 10.04
CA LEU A 165 -1.56 -5.77 10.26
C LEU A 165 -2.27 -5.05 9.11
N LYS A 166 -2.90 -3.95 9.45
CA LYS A 166 -3.54 -3.02 8.51
C LYS A 166 -2.79 -1.70 8.50
N GLN A 167 -3.09 -0.88 7.52
CA GLN A 167 -2.56 0.49 7.46
C GLN A 167 -2.86 1.24 8.76
N ASN A 168 -1.85 1.95 9.26
CA ASN A 168 -1.90 2.75 10.50
C ASN A 168 -2.05 1.94 11.81
N ASP A 169 -1.84 0.62 11.80
CA ASP A 169 -1.65 -0.15 13.03
C ASP A 169 -0.37 0.27 13.75
#